data_3724f1ec8848f081254d520099dfcb80
#
_entry.id   3724f1ec8848f081254d520099dfcb80
#
_cell.length_a   1.000
_cell.length_b   1.000
_cell.length_c   1.000
_cell.angle_alpha   90.00
_cell.angle_beta   90.00
_cell.angle_gamma   90.00
#
_symmetry.space_group_name_H-M   'P 1'
#
loop_
_entity.id
_entity.type
_entity.pdbx_description
1 polymer ?
#
loop_
_entity_poly.entity_id
_entity_poly.type
_entity_poly.pdbx_seq_one_letter_code
_entity_poly.pdbx_strand_id
1 'polypeptide(L)'
;MKNVLSIQSHVIYGHAGNSAAVFPMQRLGVNVWPLNTVQLSNHMQYGHWAGSAIDAAKMEQLVDGIAAIGALKRCDAVLSGFLGSPAQARAAVEIVRTVKATNPNAWYFCDPAMGQTGGIRPEPGVEEFIVAELPELADGMAPNHGELQKLAGQRIETVAEAVEACRSIIRRGPRLILVKHLHDRNSPADRFNMLVVTETEAWIGQRPLYAFPRHPVGVGDLTSAIFVARRLRGDSVRAAFEHTLAAVHAVVKATYDARRYELELVAAQDEIAQPSEWFGAWVTGAD
;
A
#
# COMPACT_ATOMS: atom_id res chain seq x y z
N MET A 1 2.28 -17.78 12.95
CA MET A 1 2.75 -16.43 12.52
C MET A 1 2.44 -16.33 11.05
N LYS A 2 1.89 -15.20 10.59
CA LYS A 2 1.58 -14.95 9.19
C LYS A 2 2.82 -14.48 8.43
N ASN A 3 2.93 -14.86 7.14
CA ASN A 3 4.07 -14.55 6.29
C ASN A 3 3.61 -13.79 5.06
N VAL A 4 4.31 -12.70 4.73
CA VAL A 4 4.03 -11.85 3.57
C VAL A 4 5.26 -11.79 2.67
N LEU A 5 5.09 -12.08 1.38
CA LEU A 5 6.05 -11.74 0.34
C LEU A 5 5.77 -10.30 -0.10
N SER A 6 6.70 -9.38 0.18
CA SER A 6 6.54 -7.96 -0.09
C SER A 6 7.37 -7.54 -1.29
N ILE A 7 6.73 -7.28 -2.44
CA ILE A 7 7.34 -6.94 -3.73
C ILE A 7 7.26 -5.43 -3.92
N GLN A 8 8.29 -4.70 -3.49
CA GLN A 8 8.28 -3.23 -3.48
C GLN A 8 9.67 -2.65 -3.74
N SER A 9 9.74 -1.34 -3.96
CA SER A 9 11.01 -0.62 -3.99
C SER A 9 11.75 -0.72 -2.65
N HIS A 10 13.06 -0.43 -2.67
CA HIS A 10 13.86 -0.34 -1.44
C HIS A 10 14.86 0.82 -1.54
N VAL A 11 15.00 1.56 -0.44
CA VAL A 11 16.00 2.61 -0.28
C VAL A 11 16.90 2.30 0.92
N ILE A 12 18.20 2.66 0.83
CA ILE A 12 19.13 2.50 1.95
C ILE A 12 18.88 3.58 3.00
N TYR A 13 18.75 4.84 2.56
CA TYR A 13 18.47 5.97 3.42
C TYR A 13 17.02 6.41 3.24
N GLY A 14 16.31 6.57 4.35
CA GLY A 14 14.91 6.94 4.40
C GLY A 14 13.94 5.76 4.28
N HIS A 15 12.66 6.08 4.04
CA HIS A 15 11.56 5.14 4.10
C HIS A 15 10.71 5.20 2.83
N ALA A 16 10.87 4.21 1.95
CA ALA A 16 10.03 3.99 0.78
C ALA A 16 9.94 2.50 0.45
N GLY A 17 8.80 2.03 -0.02
CA GLY A 17 8.59 0.63 -0.36
C GLY A 17 8.87 -0.30 0.82
N ASN A 18 9.72 -1.32 0.62
CA ASN A 18 10.10 -2.27 1.68
C ASN A 18 10.75 -1.60 2.89
N SER A 19 11.48 -0.48 2.72
CA SER A 19 12.05 0.26 3.84
C SER A 19 11.00 0.94 4.73
N ALA A 20 9.79 1.19 4.20
CA ALA A 20 8.66 1.71 4.97
C ALA A 20 7.72 0.60 5.46
N ALA A 21 7.63 -0.53 4.74
CA ALA A 21 6.62 -1.56 4.97
C ALA A 21 7.08 -2.68 5.92
N VAL A 22 8.34 -3.11 5.84
CA VAL A 22 8.84 -4.33 6.53
C VAL A 22 8.77 -4.19 8.05
N PHE A 23 9.39 -3.14 8.59
CA PHE A 23 9.45 -2.93 10.03
C PHE A 23 8.05 -2.81 10.67
N PRO A 24 7.11 -2.01 10.16
CA PRO A 24 5.76 -1.93 10.72
C PRO A 24 5.01 -3.26 10.72
N MET A 25 5.10 -4.05 9.65
CA MET A 25 4.49 -5.38 9.61
C MET A 25 5.11 -6.32 10.64
N GLN A 26 6.44 -6.31 10.79
CA GLN A 26 7.13 -7.10 11.81
C GLN A 26 6.75 -6.66 13.21
N ARG A 27 6.65 -5.34 13.45
CA ARG A 27 6.19 -4.78 14.74
C ARG A 27 4.76 -5.21 15.08
N LEU A 28 3.94 -5.46 14.07
CA LEU A 28 2.59 -6.02 14.19
C LEU A 28 2.56 -7.57 14.23
N GLY A 29 3.71 -8.25 14.33
CA GLY A 29 3.80 -9.70 14.47
C GLY A 29 3.58 -10.49 13.18
N VAL A 30 3.83 -9.88 12.02
CA VAL A 30 3.82 -10.53 10.70
C VAL A 30 5.26 -10.70 10.22
N ASN A 31 5.59 -11.90 9.75
CA ASN A 31 6.88 -12.18 9.14
C ASN A 31 6.88 -11.70 7.69
N VAL A 32 7.94 -11.00 7.26
CA VAL A 32 8.01 -10.38 5.94
C VAL A 32 9.21 -10.89 5.17
N TRP A 33 8.99 -11.27 3.91
CA TRP A 33 10.03 -11.64 2.96
C TRP A 33 10.13 -10.54 1.90
N PRO A 34 11.06 -9.58 2.04
CA PRO A 34 11.17 -8.48 1.11
C PRO A 34 11.82 -8.93 -0.21
N LEU A 35 11.13 -8.71 -1.33
CA LEU A 35 11.62 -8.80 -2.68
C LEU A 35 11.68 -7.39 -3.27
N ASN A 36 12.89 -6.88 -3.49
CA ASN A 36 13.06 -5.51 -3.96
C ASN A 36 12.90 -5.43 -5.49
N THR A 37 12.11 -4.46 -5.96
CA THR A 37 11.98 -4.13 -7.39
C THR A 37 13.05 -3.16 -7.85
N VAL A 38 13.47 -2.27 -6.96
CA VAL A 38 14.61 -1.36 -7.16
C VAL A 38 15.44 -1.32 -5.88
N GLN A 39 16.74 -1.12 -6.00
CA GLN A 39 17.64 -0.86 -4.90
C GLN A 39 18.28 0.51 -5.10
N LEU A 40 17.87 1.49 -4.29
CA LEU A 40 18.34 2.86 -4.38
C LEU A 40 19.06 3.32 -3.11
N SER A 41 19.94 4.30 -3.24
CA SER A 41 20.57 4.96 -2.07
C SER A 41 19.55 5.69 -1.21
N ASN A 42 18.60 6.37 -1.84
CA ASN A 42 17.53 7.16 -1.24
C ASN A 42 16.42 7.35 -2.28
N HIS A 43 15.26 7.84 -1.88
CA HIS A 43 14.18 8.10 -2.84
C HIS A 43 14.50 9.32 -3.73
N MET A 44 13.97 9.32 -4.95
CA MET A 44 14.33 10.28 -6.01
C MET A 44 13.96 11.74 -5.69
N GLN A 45 13.04 11.99 -4.76
CA GLN A 45 12.65 13.35 -4.39
C GLN A 45 13.79 14.17 -3.73
N TYR A 46 14.92 13.53 -3.38
CA TYR A 46 16.13 14.28 -2.98
C TYR A 46 16.81 15.02 -4.14
N GLY A 47 16.43 14.70 -5.39
CA GLY A 47 17.01 15.30 -6.60
C GLY A 47 18.35 14.68 -7.01
N HIS A 48 18.96 13.92 -6.11
CA HIS A 48 20.16 13.10 -6.38
C HIS A 48 20.00 11.73 -5.74
N TRP A 49 20.33 10.68 -6.46
CA TRP A 49 20.21 9.29 -6.03
C TRP A 49 21.13 8.38 -6.84
N ALA A 50 21.41 7.20 -6.34
CA ALA A 50 22.16 6.15 -7.00
C ALA A 50 21.44 4.81 -6.82
N GLY A 51 21.73 3.86 -7.71
CA GLY A 51 21.15 2.52 -7.69
C GLY A 51 20.45 2.16 -8.99
N SER A 52 19.76 1.03 -9.02
CA SER A 52 19.14 0.50 -10.23
C SER A 52 17.90 -0.34 -9.93
N ALA A 53 17.10 -0.59 -10.96
CA ALA A 53 16.06 -1.60 -10.95
C ALA A 53 16.66 -3.01 -10.85
N ILE A 54 15.94 -3.91 -10.21
CA ILE A 54 16.22 -5.35 -10.22
C ILE A 54 15.61 -5.92 -11.51
N ASP A 55 16.37 -6.74 -12.22
CA ASP A 55 15.89 -7.40 -13.41
C ASP A 55 14.69 -8.31 -13.10
N ALA A 56 13.67 -8.32 -13.97
CA ALA A 56 12.47 -9.12 -13.81
C ALA A 56 12.77 -10.62 -13.67
N ALA A 57 13.67 -11.15 -14.52
CA ALA A 57 14.10 -12.55 -14.44
C ALA A 57 14.82 -12.85 -13.12
N LYS A 58 15.51 -11.86 -12.53
CA LYS A 58 16.13 -12.03 -11.22
C LYS A 58 15.10 -12.10 -10.10
N MET A 59 14.01 -11.35 -10.20
CA MET A 59 12.89 -11.44 -9.24
C MET A 59 12.30 -12.84 -9.26
N GLU A 60 12.00 -13.39 -10.43
CA GLU A 60 11.48 -14.75 -10.61
C GLU A 60 12.45 -15.79 -10.05
N GLN A 61 13.73 -15.71 -10.42
CA GLN A 61 14.78 -16.63 -9.91
C GLN A 61 14.86 -16.66 -8.38
N LEU A 62 14.73 -15.49 -7.72
CA LEU A 62 14.75 -15.41 -6.25
C LEU A 62 13.54 -16.11 -5.63
N VAL A 63 12.36 -15.97 -6.25
CA VAL A 63 11.15 -16.66 -5.79
C VAL A 63 11.23 -18.16 -6.05
N ASP A 64 11.76 -18.58 -7.19
CA ASP A 64 12.02 -20.01 -7.48
C ASP A 64 12.93 -20.63 -6.42
N GLY A 65 13.96 -19.88 -5.97
CA GLY A 65 14.84 -20.33 -4.89
C GLY A 65 14.10 -20.60 -3.58
N ILE A 66 13.17 -19.73 -3.17
CA ILE A 66 12.36 -19.97 -1.95
C ILE A 66 11.24 -20.98 -2.19
N ALA A 67 10.78 -21.15 -3.43
CA ALA A 67 9.86 -22.22 -3.81
C ALA A 67 10.53 -23.60 -3.68
N ALA A 68 11.77 -23.73 -4.15
CA ALA A 68 12.55 -24.98 -4.11
C ALA A 68 12.74 -25.52 -2.68
N ILE A 69 12.82 -24.66 -1.68
CA ILE A 69 12.88 -25.06 -0.25
C ILE A 69 11.48 -25.23 0.38
N GLY A 70 10.40 -25.13 -0.40
CA GLY A 70 9.02 -25.31 0.04
C GLY A 70 8.46 -24.15 0.88
N ALA A 71 9.11 -22.99 0.90
CA ALA A 71 8.70 -21.86 1.73
C ALA A 71 7.37 -21.25 1.29
N LEU A 72 7.05 -21.26 -0.02
CA LEU A 72 5.82 -20.66 -0.55
C LEU A 72 4.53 -21.29 0.01
N LYS A 73 4.56 -22.54 0.48
CA LYS A 73 3.42 -23.18 1.18
C LYS A 73 2.99 -22.41 2.44
N ARG A 74 3.88 -21.59 2.99
CA ARG A 74 3.64 -20.77 4.19
C ARG A 74 3.45 -19.29 3.88
N CYS A 75 3.41 -18.92 2.60
CA CYS A 75 3.13 -17.53 2.21
C CYS A 75 1.63 -17.25 2.35
N ASP A 76 1.25 -16.44 3.32
CA ASP A 76 -0.16 -16.11 3.57
C ASP A 76 -0.65 -14.94 2.70
N ALA A 77 0.25 -14.07 2.25
CA ALA A 77 -0.08 -12.99 1.32
C ALA A 77 1.12 -12.52 0.50
N VAL A 78 0.80 -11.95 -0.65
CA VAL A 78 1.70 -11.10 -1.44
C VAL A 78 1.22 -9.66 -1.32
N LEU A 79 2.12 -8.73 -1.00
CA LEU A 79 1.89 -7.30 -1.07
C LEU A 79 2.78 -6.73 -2.17
N SER A 80 2.22 -6.22 -3.26
CA SER A 80 2.98 -5.49 -4.28
C SER A 80 2.83 -3.98 -4.11
N GLY A 81 3.88 -3.24 -4.43
CA GLY A 81 3.88 -1.78 -4.52
C GLY A 81 4.50 -1.33 -5.84
N PHE A 82 5.51 -0.46 -5.79
CA PHE A 82 6.13 0.09 -6.97
C PHE A 82 6.78 -0.97 -7.87
N LEU A 83 6.36 -0.99 -9.14
CA LEU A 83 6.89 -1.80 -10.23
C LEU A 83 7.46 -0.85 -11.29
N GLY A 84 8.76 -0.92 -11.56
CA GLY A 84 9.45 0.07 -12.37
C GLY A 84 9.26 -0.09 -13.88
N SER A 85 8.97 -1.32 -14.35
CA SER A 85 8.86 -1.64 -15.78
C SER A 85 7.72 -2.62 -16.06
N PRO A 86 7.22 -2.69 -17.32
CA PRO A 86 6.24 -3.71 -17.72
C PRO A 86 6.75 -5.14 -17.54
N ALA A 87 8.05 -5.37 -17.63
CA ALA A 87 8.65 -6.69 -17.37
C ALA A 87 8.52 -7.06 -15.89
N GLN A 88 8.81 -6.14 -14.97
CA GLN A 88 8.61 -6.37 -13.54
C GLN A 88 7.13 -6.56 -13.19
N ALA A 89 6.22 -5.84 -13.85
CA ALA A 89 4.79 -6.00 -13.63
C ALA A 89 4.32 -7.42 -14.01
N ARG A 90 4.77 -7.93 -15.16
CA ARG A 90 4.51 -9.32 -15.56
C ARG A 90 5.13 -10.34 -14.60
N ALA A 91 6.38 -10.14 -14.20
CA ALA A 91 7.04 -11.01 -13.23
C ALA A 91 6.28 -11.04 -11.88
N ALA A 92 5.82 -9.89 -11.39
CA ALA A 92 5.02 -9.83 -10.17
C ALA A 92 3.71 -10.63 -10.30
N VAL A 93 3.03 -10.58 -11.45
CA VAL A 93 1.83 -11.39 -11.73
C VAL A 93 2.16 -12.89 -11.70
N GLU A 94 3.23 -13.33 -12.36
CA GLU A 94 3.64 -14.75 -12.36
C GLU A 94 4.05 -15.21 -10.96
N ILE A 95 4.72 -14.38 -10.19
CA ILE A 95 5.03 -14.66 -8.77
C ILE A 95 3.74 -14.85 -7.96
N VAL A 96 2.77 -13.96 -8.11
CA VAL A 96 1.47 -14.07 -7.43
C VAL A 96 0.75 -15.37 -7.82
N ARG A 97 0.72 -15.69 -9.10
CA ARG A 97 0.14 -16.95 -9.61
C ARG A 97 0.82 -18.16 -9.00
N THR A 98 2.15 -18.18 -8.93
CA THR A 98 2.95 -19.24 -8.32
C THR A 98 2.65 -19.41 -6.84
N VAL A 99 2.56 -18.29 -6.10
CA VAL A 99 2.18 -18.31 -4.67
C VAL A 99 0.77 -18.85 -4.50
N LYS A 100 -0.22 -18.38 -5.27
CA LYS A 100 -1.61 -18.84 -5.18
C LYS A 100 -1.78 -20.30 -5.63
N ALA A 101 -1.01 -20.76 -6.60
CA ALA A 101 -0.99 -22.17 -6.98
C ALA A 101 -0.44 -23.08 -5.87
N THR A 102 0.53 -22.58 -5.09
CA THR A 102 1.14 -23.30 -3.97
C THR A 102 0.33 -23.21 -2.68
N ASN A 103 -0.28 -22.06 -2.41
CA ASN A 103 -1.20 -21.79 -1.31
C ASN A 103 -2.44 -21.04 -1.84
N PRO A 104 -3.53 -21.72 -2.18
CA PRO A 104 -4.75 -21.09 -2.72
C PRO A 104 -5.43 -20.09 -1.75
N ASN A 105 -5.11 -20.16 -0.46
CA ASN A 105 -5.62 -19.23 0.54
C ASN A 105 -4.76 -17.96 0.68
N ALA A 106 -3.63 -17.87 -0.03
CA ALA A 106 -2.80 -16.68 -0.01
C ALA A 106 -3.52 -15.49 -0.63
N TRP A 107 -3.48 -14.35 0.05
CA TRP A 107 -4.03 -13.10 -0.45
C TRP A 107 -3.06 -12.42 -1.39
N TYR A 108 -3.59 -11.74 -2.40
CA TYR A 108 -2.84 -10.74 -3.13
C TYR A 108 -3.40 -9.35 -2.87
N PHE A 109 -2.60 -8.52 -2.23
CA PHE A 109 -2.93 -7.12 -1.97
C PHE A 109 -2.04 -6.23 -2.85
N CYS A 110 -2.69 -5.47 -3.74
CA CYS A 110 -2.00 -4.60 -4.70
C CYS A 110 -2.04 -3.15 -4.25
N ASP A 111 -0.89 -2.57 -3.99
CA ASP A 111 -0.69 -1.12 -3.96
C ASP A 111 -0.34 -0.68 -5.38
N PRO A 112 -1.26 -0.04 -6.13
CA PRO A 112 -1.05 0.27 -7.54
C PRO A 112 -0.22 1.54 -7.71
N ALA A 113 1.03 1.52 -7.26
CA ALA A 113 1.94 2.66 -7.27
C ALA A 113 2.25 3.15 -8.70
N MET A 114 1.40 4.01 -9.26
CA MET A 114 1.51 4.55 -10.63
C MET A 114 2.39 5.81 -10.70
N GLY A 115 3.10 6.13 -9.63
CA GLY A 115 3.96 7.30 -9.53
C GLY A 115 3.22 8.56 -9.10
N GLN A 116 3.98 9.52 -8.58
CA GLN A 116 3.48 10.82 -8.13
C GLN A 116 4.25 11.95 -8.82
N THR A 117 3.64 13.11 -8.87
CA THR A 117 4.32 14.33 -9.36
C THR A 117 5.55 14.61 -8.50
N GLY A 118 6.73 14.68 -9.13
CA GLY A 118 8.01 14.88 -8.43
C GLY A 118 8.62 13.62 -7.80
N GLY A 119 7.96 12.45 -7.87
CA GLY A 119 8.47 11.16 -7.40
C GLY A 119 8.94 10.24 -8.54
N ILE A 120 9.24 8.99 -8.18
CA ILE A 120 9.53 7.93 -9.16
C ILE A 120 8.30 7.73 -10.04
N ARG A 121 8.53 7.70 -11.36
CA ARG A 121 7.53 7.25 -12.32
C ARG A 121 7.96 5.90 -12.88
N PRO A 122 7.04 4.95 -13.00
CA PRO A 122 7.31 3.73 -13.72
C PRO A 122 7.54 4.02 -15.22
N GLU A 123 8.13 3.08 -15.92
CA GLU A 123 8.26 3.14 -17.38
C GLU A 123 6.86 3.16 -18.06
N PRO A 124 6.76 3.73 -19.29
CA PRO A 124 5.52 3.64 -20.07
C PRO A 124 5.01 2.20 -20.20
N GLY A 125 3.71 2.02 -20.14
CA GLY A 125 3.05 0.72 -20.20
C GLY A 125 2.80 0.06 -18.83
N VAL A 126 3.44 0.51 -17.75
CA VAL A 126 3.18 -0.03 -16.41
C VAL A 126 1.81 0.39 -15.89
N GLU A 127 1.44 1.65 -16.08
CA GLU A 127 0.13 2.16 -15.65
C GLU A 127 -1.01 1.44 -16.36
N GLU A 128 -0.91 1.33 -17.68
CA GLU A 128 -1.88 0.61 -18.50
C GLU A 128 -1.99 -0.87 -18.08
N PHE A 129 -0.85 -1.52 -17.78
CA PHE A 129 -0.84 -2.89 -17.28
C PHE A 129 -1.53 -3.02 -15.93
N ILE A 130 -1.23 -2.11 -14.98
CA ILE A 130 -1.86 -2.11 -13.66
C ILE A 130 -3.38 -1.95 -13.79
N VAL A 131 -3.86 -1.01 -14.60
CA VAL A 131 -5.29 -0.76 -14.80
C VAL A 131 -5.99 -1.94 -15.45
N ALA A 132 -5.35 -2.59 -16.44
CA ALA A 132 -5.93 -3.68 -17.19
C ALA A 132 -5.95 -5.01 -16.42
N GLU A 133 -4.82 -5.40 -15.82
CA GLU A 133 -4.58 -6.78 -15.38
C GLU A 133 -4.72 -6.97 -13.85
N LEU A 134 -4.26 -6.02 -13.04
CA LEU A 134 -4.13 -6.28 -11.62
C LEU A 134 -5.47 -6.36 -10.85
N PRO A 135 -6.54 -5.62 -11.21
CA PRO A 135 -7.82 -5.78 -10.53
C PRO A 135 -8.40 -7.20 -10.62
N GLU A 136 -8.20 -7.91 -11.74
CA GLU A 136 -8.72 -9.28 -11.90
C GLU A 136 -7.97 -10.31 -11.04
N LEU A 137 -6.74 -10.01 -10.64
CA LEU A 137 -5.89 -10.91 -9.86
C LEU A 137 -5.93 -10.60 -8.35
N ALA A 138 -6.14 -9.33 -7.98
CA ALA A 138 -6.02 -8.87 -6.60
C ALA A 138 -7.23 -9.26 -5.74
N ASP A 139 -6.96 -9.66 -4.49
CA ASP A 139 -8.00 -9.84 -3.46
C ASP A 139 -8.33 -8.51 -2.76
N GLY A 140 -7.42 -7.55 -2.81
CA GLY A 140 -7.61 -6.18 -2.33
C GLY A 140 -6.64 -5.21 -2.99
N MET A 141 -7.02 -3.94 -3.06
CA MET A 141 -6.17 -2.90 -3.64
C MET A 141 -6.12 -1.66 -2.74
N ALA A 142 -4.99 -0.91 -2.81
CA ALA A 142 -4.80 0.31 -2.03
C ALA A 142 -4.40 1.52 -2.90
N PRO A 143 -5.29 2.03 -3.77
CA PRO A 143 -5.00 3.23 -4.53
C PRO A 143 -5.00 4.50 -3.64
N ASN A 144 -4.25 5.51 -4.06
CA ASN A 144 -4.51 6.90 -3.68
C ASN A 144 -5.62 7.47 -4.57
N HIS A 145 -6.02 8.74 -4.34
CA HIS A 145 -7.08 9.40 -5.11
C HIS A 145 -6.83 9.40 -6.63
N GLY A 146 -5.62 9.77 -7.06
CA GLY A 146 -5.27 9.82 -8.49
C GLY A 146 -5.23 8.43 -9.14
N GLU A 147 -4.73 7.45 -8.42
CA GLU A 147 -4.72 6.04 -8.84
C GLU A 147 -6.14 5.48 -8.93
N LEU A 148 -7.01 5.82 -7.98
CA LEU A 148 -8.42 5.44 -8.02
C LEU A 148 -9.12 5.98 -9.27
N GLN A 149 -8.90 7.26 -9.62
CA GLN A 149 -9.45 7.87 -10.83
C GLN A 149 -9.00 7.14 -12.10
N LYS A 150 -7.72 6.76 -12.17
CA LYS A 150 -7.15 6.00 -13.29
C LYS A 150 -7.74 4.60 -13.40
N LEU A 151 -7.83 3.88 -12.28
CA LEU A 151 -8.42 2.53 -12.22
C LEU A 151 -9.90 2.52 -12.62
N ALA A 152 -10.65 3.56 -12.23
CA ALA A 152 -12.07 3.71 -12.53
C ALA A 152 -12.35 4.38 -13.87
N GLY A 153 -11.35 5.01 -14.49
CA GLY A 153 -11.49 5.73 -15.76
C GLY A 153 -12.37 6.98 -15.67
N GLN A 154 -12.50 7.57 -14.47
CA GLN A 154 -13.38 8.73 -14.26
C GLN A 154 -12.80 9.71 -13.21
N ARG A 155 -13.22 10.98 -13.30
CA ARG A 155 -12.92 11.99 -12.28
C ARG A 155 -13.76 11.74 -11.04
N ILE A 156 -13.16 11.98 -9.88
CA ILE A 156 -13.79 11.79 -8.57
C ILE A 156 -13.60 13.08 -7.76
N GLU A 157 -14.67 13.63 -7.23
CA GLU A 157 -14.67 14.88 -6.46
C GLU A 157 -15.34 14.73 -5.09
N THR A 158 -16.13 13.67 -4.90
CA THR A 158 -16.88 13.41 -3.68
C THR A 158 -16.67 12.01 -3.13
N VAL A 159 -16.97 11.82 -1.85
CA VAL A 159 -16.96 10.49 -1.22
C VAL A 159 -17.90 9.52 -1.93
N ALA A 160 -19.10 9.96 -2.32
CA ALA A 160 -20.08 9.11 -3.00
C ALA A 160 -19.54 8.59 -4.35
N GLU A 161 -18.94 9.47 -5.15
CA GLU A 161 -18.28 9.09 -6.41
C GLU A 161 -17.09 8.14 -6.17
N ALA A 162 -16.32 8.34 -5.09
CA ALA A 162 -15.24 7.44 -4.72
C ALA A 162 -15.75 6.05 -4.34
N VAL A 163 -16.85 5.95 -3.61
CA VAL A 163 -17.48 4.67 -3.25
C VAL A 163 -17.93 3.93 -4.50
N GLU A 164 -18.62 4.60 -5.44
CA GLU A 164 -19.05 3.98 -6.69
C GLU A 164 -17.87 3.56 -7.59
N ALA A 165 -16.82 4.38 -7.65
CA ALA A 165 -15.57 4.03 -8.32
C ALA A 165 -14.93 2.76 -7.71
N CYS A 166 -14.83 2.68 -6.38
CA CYS A 166 -14.35 1.49 -5.71
C CYS A 166 -15.20 0.26 -6.02
N ARG A 167 -16.53 0.38 -5.98
CA ARG A 167 -17.45 -0.72 -6.32
C ARG A 167 -17.30 -1.17 -7.76
N SER A 168 -17.04 -0.24 -8.69
CA SER A 168 -16.79 -0.60 -10.10
C SER A 168 -15.54 -1.47 -10.26
N ILE A 169 -14.49 -1.18 -9.47
CA ILE A 169 -13.26 -1.98 -9.45
C ILE A 169 -13.49 -3.32 -8.74
N ILE A 170 -14.24 -3.34 -7.63
CA ILE A 170 -14.59 -4.55 -6.89
C ILE A 170 -15.32 -5.57 -7.80
N ARG A 171 -16.18 -5.12 -8.69
CA ARG A 171 -16.84 -5.99 -9.68
C ARG A 171 -15.87 -6.67 -10.65
N ARG A 172 -14.62 -6.22 -10.73
CA ARG A 172 -13.57 -6.84 -11.57
C ARG A 172 -12.78 -7.93 -10.85
N GLY A 173 -12.79 -7.99 -9.50
CA GLY A 173 -12.06 -9.02 -8.77
C GLY A 173 -11.81 -8.75 -7.29
N PRO A 174 -11.31 -7.57 -6.89
CA PRO A 174 -10.97 -7.33 -5.50
C PRO A 174 -12.20 -7.42 -4.58
N ARG A 175 -11.99 -7.89 -3.36
CA ARG A 175 -13.04 -7.95 -2.32
C ARG A 175 -13.14 -6.64 -1.53
N LEU A 176 -12.10 -5.81 -1.60
CA LEU A 176 -12.04 -4.51 -0.94
C LEU A 176 -11.07 -3.55 -1.62
N ILE A 177 -11.34 -2.27 -1.48
CA ILE A 177 -10.46 -1.17 -1.90
C ILE A 177 -10.20 -0.26 -0.69
N LEU A 178 -8.91 -0.04 -0.38
CA LEU A 178 -8.45 0.93 0.60
C LEU A 178 -7.96 2.19 -0.11
N VAL A 179 -8.72 3.27 -0.11
CA VAL A 179 -8.25 4.55 -0.65
C VAL A 179 -7.40 5.25 0.40
N LYS A 180 -6.09 5.24 0.19
CA LYS A 180 -5.08 5.72 1.16
C LYS A 180 -5.11 7.22 1.41
N HIS A 181 -5.56 7.98 0.43
CA HIS A 181 -5.72 9.43 0.49
C HIS A 181 -6.86 9.80 -0.47
N LEU A 182 -7.93 10.36 0.07
CA LEU A 182 -9.09 10.80 -0.70
C LEU A 182 -9.23 12.32 -0.60
N HIS A 183 -9.24 13.00 -1.74
CA HIS A 183 -9.70 14.37 -1.85
C HIS A 183 -11.22 14.39 -2.00
N ASP A 184 -11.87 15.06 -1.09
CA ASP A 184 -13.30 15.29 -1.13
C ASP A 184 -13.57 16.80 -1.01
N ARG A 185 -14.24 17.36 -2.00
CA ARG A 185 -14.52 18.80 -2.06
C ARG A 185 -15.35 19.34 -0.89
N ASN A 186 -16.05 18.43 -0.19
CA ASN A 186 -16.90 18.77 0.96
C ASN A 186 -16.17 18.63 2.30
N SER A 187 -14.96 18.08 2.29
CA SER A 187 -14.18 17.91 3.52
C SER A 187 -13.48 19.20 3.96
N PRO A 188 -13.36 19.44 5.27
CA PRO A 188 -12.55 20.54 5.79
C PRO A 188 -11.11 20.46 5.29
N ALA A 189 -10.52 21.62 4.98
CA ALA A 189 -9.17 21.70 4.40
C ALA A 189 -8.05 21.22 5.36
N ASP A 190 -8.32 21.15 6.66
CA ASP A 190 -7.41 20.67 7.70
C ASP A 190 -7.54 19.15 7.99
N ARG A 191 -8.31 18.44 7.17
CA ARG A 191 -8.57 17.01 7.33
C ARG A 191 -7.96 16.19 6.19
N PHE A 192 -7.41 15.05 6.61
CA PHE A 192 -6.93 14.00 5.72
C PHE A 192 -7.93 12.85 5.74
N ASN A 193 -8.45 12.49 4.58
CA ASN A 193 -9.46 11.45 4.47
C ASN A 193 -8.84 10.14 3.95
N MET A 194 -9.30 9.03 4.53
CA MET A 194 -9.12 7.69 4.01
C MET A 194 -10.48 7.03 3.87
N LEU A 195 -10.58 6.08 2.94
CA LEU A 195 -11.83 5.35 2.67
C LEU A 195 -11.51 3.86 2.51
N VAL A 196 -12.34 2.98 3.04
CA VAL A 196 -12.32 1.56 2.71
C VAL A 196 -13.70 1.13 2.26
N VAL A 197 -13.75 0.42 1.13
CA VAL A 197 -14.98 -0.05 0.50
C VAL A 197 -14.91 -1.55 0.29
N THR A 198 -15.97 -2.24 0.64
CA THR A 198 -16.26 -3.63 0.28
C THR A 198 -17.48 -3.67 -0.65
N GLU A 199 -17.91 -4.84 -1.04
CA GLU A 199 -19.15 -4.99 -1.83
C GLU A 199 -20.36 -4.36 -1.12
N THR A 200 -20.47 -4.57 0.20
CA THR A 200 -21.66 -4.21 0.98
C THR A 200 -21.48 -2.97 1.86
N GLU A 201 -20.26 -2.61 2.20
CA GLU A 201 -19.99 -1.58 3.21
C GLU A 201 -18.93 -0.59 2.72
N ALA A 202 -19.03 0.63 3.20
CA ALA A 202 -18.02 1.67 2.97
C ALA A 202 -17.83 2.50 4.24
N TRP A 203 -16.59 2.65 4.69
CA TRP A 203 -16.23 3.46 5.84
C TRP A 203 -15.23 4.53 5.45
N ILE A 204 -15.51 5.76 5.84
CA ILE A 204 -14.60 6.88 5.76
C ILE A 204 -14.03 7.17 7.16
N GLY A 205 -12.76 7.54 7.22
CA GLY A 205 -12.09 8.00 8.43
C GLY A 205 -11.30 9.26 8.14
N GLN A 206 -11.28 10.16 9.13
CA GLN A 206 -10.58 11.44 9.02
C GLN A 206 -9.58 11.58 10.16
N ARG A 207 -8.44 12.19 9.87
CA ARG A 207 -7.43 12.61 10.83
C ARG A 207 -6.94 14.02 10.50
N PRO A 208 -6.21 14.70 11.40
CA PRO A 208 -5.58 15.99 11.09
C PRO A 208 -4.67 15.88 9.86
N LEU A 209 -4.72 16.90 9.00
CA LEU A 209 -3.79 17.09 7.90
C LEU A 209 -2.64 18.00 8.37
N TYR A 210 -1.42 17.51 8.26
CA TYR A 210 -0.22 18.27 8.61
C TYR A 210 0.38 18.96 7.39
N ALA A 211 0.66 20.26 7.53
CA ALA A 211 1.29 21.06 6.49
C ALA A 211 2.82 20.88 6.54
N PHE A 212 3.33 19.92 5.77
CA PHE A 212 4.77 19.73 5.63
C PHE A 212 5.34 20.70 4.58
N PRO A 213 6.53 21.31 4.82
CA PRO A 213 7.26 22.04 3.78
C PRO A 213 7.57 21.17 2.57
N ARG A 214 7.78 19.86 2.83
CA ARG A 214 7.99 18.79 1.87
C ARG A 214 7.35 17.52 2.41
N HIS A 215 6.38 16.96 1.66
CA HIS A 215 5.66 15.79 2.11
C HIS A 215 6.59 14.57 2.25
N PRO A 216 6.52 13.84 3.38
CA PRO A 216 7.31 12.63 3.57
C PRO A 216 6.92 11.55 2.57
N VAL A 217 7.92 10.80 2.10
CA VAL A 217 7.75 9.65 1.21
C VAL A 217 7.47 8.40 2.05
N GLY A 218 6.82 7.39 1.47
CA GLY A 218 6.59 6.10 2.12
C GLY A 218 5.32 6.00 2.97
N VAL A 219 4.55 7.09 3.14
CA VAL A 219 3.27 7.05 3.88
C VAL A 219 2.29 6.07 3.25
N GLY A 220 2.24 5.99 1.91
CA GLY A 220 1.40 5.04 1.19
C GLY A 220 1.79 3.59 1.47
N ASP A 221 3.10 3.29 1.38
CA ASP A 221 3.66 1.96 1.64
C ASP A 221 3.40 1.52 3.09
N LEU A 222 3.61 2.43 4.05
CA LEU A 222 3.28 2.25 5.46
C LEU A 222 1.80 1.93 5.66
N THR A 223 0.91 2.68 5.00
CA THR A 223 -0.54 2.49 5.10
C THR A 223 -0.96 1.11 4.61
N SER A 224 -0.51 0.70 3.43
CA SER A 224 -0.79 -0.61 2.86
C SER A 224 -0.25 -1.73 3.73
N ALA A 225 0.97 -1.58 4.26
CA ALA A 225 1.63 -2.56 5.12
C ALA A 225 0.88 -2.79 6.43
N ILE A 226 0.51 -1.73 7.15
CA ILE A 226 -0.23 -1.83 8.42
C ILE A 226 -1.60 -2.47 8.18
N PHE A 227 -2.33 -2.04 7.15
CA PHE A 227 -3.65 -2.59 6.84
C PHE A 227 -3.59 -4.08 6.54
N VAL A 228 -2.67 -4.52 5.67
CA VAL A 228 -2.47 -5.94 5.36
C VAL A 228 -2.10 -6.75 6.60
N ALA A 229 -1.17 -6.25 7.43
CA ALA A 229 -0.78 -6.93 8.66
C ALA A 229 -1.96 -7.14 9.62
N ARG A 230 -2.80 -6.12 9.82
CA ARG A 230 -3.98 -6.19 10.68
C ARG A 230 -5.02 -7.17 10.11
N ARG A 231 -5.28 -7.11 8.81
CA ARG A 231 -6.19 -8.06 8.13
C ARG A 231 -5.72 -9.51 8.26
N LEU A 232 -4.43 -9.78 8.06
CA LEU A 232 -3.85 -11.12 8.21
C LEU A 232 -3.92 -11.64 9.66
N ARG A 233 -3.94 -10.76 10.64
CA ARG A 233 -4.11 -11.11 12.06
C ARG A 233 -5.56 -11.43 12.43
N GLY A 234 -6.50 -11.23 11.53
CA GLY A 234 -7.91 -11.58 11.70
C GLY A 234 -8.82 -10.43 12.08
N ASP A 235 -8.35 -9.18 12.08
CA ASP A 235 -9.20 -8.02 12.31
C ASP A 235 -10.29 -7.93 11.23
N SER A 236 -11.46 -7.41 11.58
CA SER A 236 -12.46 -7.00 10.59
C SER A 236 -11.91 -5.90 9.68
N VAL A 237 -12.54 -5.68 8.52
CA VAL A 237 -12.13 -4.59 7.60
C VAL A 237 -12.14 -3.25 8.33
N ARG A 238 -13.22 -2.95 9.08
CA ARG A 238 -13.35 -1.73 9.86
C ARG A 238 -12.25 -1.60 10.92
N ALA A 239 -12.02 -2.62 11.74
CA ALA A 239 -11.02 -2.57 12.81
C ALA A 239 -9.59 -2.41 12.25
N ALA A 240 -9.26 -3.10 11.15
CA ALA A 240 -7.98 -2.92 10.46
C ALA A 240 -7.83 -1.49 9.90
N PHE A 241 -8.91 -0.93 9.35
CA PHE A 241 -8.94 0.43 8.81
C PHE A 241 -8.74 1.49 9.91
N GLU A 242 -9.50 1.40 11.01
CA GLU A 242 -9.38 2.33 12.15
C GLU A 242 -7.98 2.28 12.78
N HIS A 243 -7.43 1.07 12.96
CA HIS A 243 -6.05 0.92 13.44
C HIS A 243 -5.04 1.53 12.46
N THR A 244 -5.20 1.29 11.16
CA THR A 244 -4.30 1.84 10.14
C THR A 244 -4.32 3.36 10.15
N LEU A 245 -5.51 3.95 10.23
CA LEU A 245 -5.69 5.41 10.29
C LEU A 245 -4.97 6.00 11.50
N ALA A 246 -5.13 5.39 12.68
CA ALA A 246 -4.51 5.81 13.94
C ALA A 246 -2.98 5.64 13.94
N ALA A 247 -2.48 4.48 13.54
CA ALA A 247 -1.06 4.20 13.53
C ALA A 247 -0.29 5.05 12.50
N VAL A 248 -0.86 5.23 11.30
CA VAL A 248 -0.26 6.12 10.28
C VAL A 248 -0.30 7.58 10.75
N HIS A 249 -1.39 8.03 11.41
CA HIS A 249 -1.43 9.34 12.03
C HIS A 249 -0.28 9.54 13.01
N ALA A 250 -0.07 8.60 13.92
CA ALA A 250 0.97 8.71 14.94
C ALA A 250 2.39 8.85 14.34
N VAL A 251 2.71 8.05 13.29
CA VAL A 251 3.99 8.17 12.57
C VAL A 251 4.10 9.53 11.88
N VAL A 252 3.06 9.97 11.18
CA VAL A 252 3.05 11.26 10.47
C VAL A 252 3.16 12.41 11.46
N LYS A 253 2.46 12.33 12.61
CA LYS A 253 2.57 13.31 13.70
C LYS A 253 3.96 13.37 14.28
N ALA A 254 4.58 12.24 14.62
CA ALA A 254 5.95 12.19 15.14
C ALA A 254 6.95 12.80 14.14
N THR A 255 6.78 12.51 12.84
CA THR A 255 7.58 13.08 11.76
C THR A 255 7.42 14.61 11.68
N TYR A 256 6.19 15.10 11.79
CA TYR A 256 5.87 16.53 11.77
C TYR A 256 6.47 17.25 12.98
N ASP A 257 6.24 16.72 14.18
CA ASP A 257 6.72 17.30 15.44
C ASP A 257 8.26 17.35 15.49
N ALA A 258 8.93 16.31 14.97
CA ALA A 258 10.38 16.24 14.83
C ALA A 258 10.93 17.14 13.70
N ARG A 259 10.06 17.76 12.88
CA ARG A 259 10.44 18.54 11.68
C ARG A 259 11.35 17.74 10.72
N ARG A 260 11.09 16.43 10.58
CA ARG A 260 11.84 15.54 9.71
C ARG A 260 11.19 15.42 8.35
N TYR A 261 12.00 15.06 7.36
CA TYR A 261 11.51 14.69 6.04
C TYR A 261 11.25 13.18 5.93
N GLU A 262 12.10 12.37 6.56
CA GLU A 262 11.93 10.93 6.63
C GLU A 262 10.97 10.53 7.75
N LEU A 263 10.20 9.46 7.52
CA LEU A 263 9.24 8.97 8.51
C LEU A 263 9.93 8.52 9.81
N GLU A 264 9.41 8.95 10.93
CA GLU A 264 9.88 8.57 12.27
C GLU A 264 9.28 7.23 12.72
N LEU A 265 9.50 6.16 11.92
CA LEU A 265 8.94 4.83 12.17
C LEU A 265 9.41 4.22 13.49
N VAL A 266 10.70 4.37 13.79
CA VAL A 266 11.29 3.79 15.01
C VAL A 266 10.85 4.57 16.25
N ALA A 267 10.79 5.90 16.16
CA ALA A 267 10.30 6.73 17.26
C ALA A 267 8.83 6.47 17.59
N ALA A 268 8.01 6.19 16.57
CA ALA A 268 6.58 5.91 16.71
C ALA A 268 6.25 4.40 16.77
N GLN A 269 7.21 3.51 16.99
CA GLN A 269 7.00 2.06 16.88
C GLN A 269 5.95 1.50 17.85
N ASP A 270 5.81 2.08 19.03
CA ASP A 270 4.81 1.63 20.00
C ASP A 270 3.41 2.06 19.56
N GLU A 271 3.28 3.24 18.98
CA GLU A 271 2.05 3.74 18.37
C GLU A 271 1.64 2.95 17.11
N ILE A 272 2.61 2.37 16.37
CA ILE A 272 2.29 1.43 15.28
C ILE A 272 1.57 0.20 15.83
N ALA A 273 2.03 -0.32 16.96
CA ALA A 273 1.47 -1.52 17.57
C ALA A 273 0.19 -1.25 18.37
N GLN A 274 0.16 -0.15 19.12
CA GLN A 274 -0.91 0.23 20.03
C GLN A 274 -1.11 1.75 19.99
N PRO A 275 -1.87 2.26 19.01
CA PRO A 275 -2.12 3.69 18.89
C PRO A 275 -2.79 4.25 20.16
N SER A 276 -2.28 5.36 20.67
CA SER A 276 -2.86 6.07 21.80
C SER A 276 -4.01 7.00 21.41
N GLU A 277 -4.02 7.50 20.16
CA GLU A 277 -5.06 8.35 19.59
C GLU A 277 -5.81 7.60 18.49
N TRP A 278 -7.14 7.56 18.58
CA TRP A 278 -8.01 6.83 17.68
C TRP A 278 -8.97 7.74 16.92
N PHE A 279 -9.20 7.37 15.67
CA PHE A 279 -10.14 8.04 14.77
C PHE A 279 -11.21 7.04 14.36
N GLY A 280 -12.45 7.28 14.77
CA GLY A 280 -13.57 6.42 14.40
C GLY A 280 -13.86 6.51 12.90
N ALA A 281 -14.21 5.36 12.31
CA ALA A 281 -14.74 5.29 10.97
C ALA A 281 -16.27 5.27 11.00
N TRP A 282 -16.89 6.00 10.09
CA TRP A 282 -18.35 6.01 9.92
C TRP A 282 -18.75 5.52 8.53
N VAL A 283 -19.96 4.95 8.47
CA VAL A 283 -20.53 4.44 7.22
C VAL A 283 -20.89 5.61 6.30
N THR A 284 -20.50 5.53 5.03
CA THR A 284 -20.90 6.50 4.02
C THR A 284 -22.19 6.04 3.34
N GLY A 285 -23.16 6.96 3.18
CA GLY A 285 -24.43 6.68 2.47
C GLY A 285 -25.54 6.10 3.36
N ALA A 286 -25.48 6.31 4.68
CA ALA A 286 -26.63 6.18 5.57
C ALA A 286 -27.27 7.56 5.74
N ASP A 287 -28.00 8.02 4.73
CA ASP A 287 -29.00 9.08 4.80
C ASP A 287 -30.38 8.50 4.45
#